data_33991a45d12e3e3d2d519b18047c5931
#
_entry.id   33991a45d12e3e3d2d519b18047c5931
#
_cell.length_a   1.000
_cell.length_b   1.000
_cell.length_c   1.000
_cell.angle_alpha   90.00
_cell.angle_beta   90.00
_cell.angle_gamma   90.00
#
_symmetry.space_group_name_H-M   'P 1'
#
loop_
_entity.id
_entity.type
_entity.pdbx_description
1 polymer ?
#
loop_
_entity_poly.entity_id
_entity_poly.type
_entity_poly.pdbx_seq_one_letter_code
_entity_poly.pdbx_strand_id
1 'polypeptide(L)'
;MEDFHICPVNSYYKRFLLPVSYSLVFVLGLALNGTLLWCTCCRRTRSWSSTSIYMTNLAVADLLYVLSLPPLIISNARGDLWPFGDVLCKSVRFFFLLNLHCSMMFLACVSVHRFLGVCFPVVAAAVRLRTRRSALLASGTVWFLAAAEISPTLLFAHTGEINNMTVCFEMTNPRNFGVYFPYGLFLAIVGFLVPFIIVVTCYCSMMKVLSSRTAGSISNSPALMRNRSLSTVLLVLLVFVLCFGPYHVARTVYLFVRVDVPADCQLLDVVMISYKVWKPVVSFNCCANPLLYFWGSHRRRQQLRAWLCWRKKRRVQPGVCVVEVGSRNRTGG
;
A
#
# COMPACT_ATOMS: atom_id res chain seq x y z
N MET A 1 8.21 -10.72 41.72
CA MET A 1 7.35 -11.24 40.61
C MET A 1 6.17 -10.32 40.55
N GLU A 2 6.23 -9.30 39.69
CA GLU A 2 5.08 -8.41 39.47
C GLU A 2 4.08 -9.21 38.64
N ASP A 3 2.92 -9.48 39.24
CA ASP A 3 1.78 -10.08 38.58
C ASP A 3 1.37 -9.15 37.43
N PHE A 4 1.71 -9.55 36.23
CA PHE A 4 1.33 -8.83 35.01
C PHE A 4 -0.18 -9.01 34.83
N HIS A 5 -0.97 -8.05 35.30
CA HIS A 5 -2.41 -8.03 35.10
C HIS A 5 -2.73 -8.11 33.60
N ILE A 6 -3.08 -9.31 33.15
CA ILE A 6 -3.57 -9.53 31.80
C ILE A 6 -5.02 -9.04 31.78
N CYS A 7 -5.23 -7.83 31.25
CA CYS A 7 -6.56 -7.29 31.09
C CYS A 7 -7.42 -8.22 30.19
N PRO A 8 -8.62 -8.62 30.63
CA PRO A 8 -9.51 -9.43 29.83
C PRO A 8 -9.98 -8.62 28.61
N VAL A 9 -9.59 -9.03 27.41
CA VAL A 9 -9.96 -8.36 26.16
C VAL A 9 -11.12 -9.09 25.52
N ASN A 10 -12.18 -8.34 25.21
CA ASN A 10 -13.29 -8.90 24.43
C ASN A 10 -12.83 -9.22 22.99
N SER A 11 -12.70 -10.50 22.69
CA SER A 11 -12.12 -10.98 21.43
C SER A 11 -13.16 -11.47 20.42
N TYR A 12 -14.47 -11.43 20.73
CA TYR A 12 -15.50 -11.98 19.84
C TYR A 12 -15.55 -11.30 18.48
N TYR A 13 -15.41 -9.96 18.42
CA TYR A 13 -15.38 -9.23 17.14
C TYR A 13 -14.23 -9.66 16.22
N LYS A 14 -13.10 -10.06 16.78
CA LYS A 14 -11.92 -10.48 16.00
C LYS A 14 -12.19 -11.74 15.17
N ARG A 15 -12.97 -12.69 15.71
CA ARG A 15 -13.25 -13.97 15.05
C ARG A 15 -14.05 -13.84 13.76
N PHE A 16 -14.79 -12.75 13.58
CA PHE A 16 -15.58 -12.50 12.38
C PHE A 16 -14.99 -11.36 11.55
N LEU A 17 -14.70 -10.21 12.17
CA LEU A 17 -14.26 -9.01 11.45
C LEU A 17 -12.93 -9.25 10.71
N LEU A 18 -11.92 -9.79 11.39
CA LEU A 18 -10.59 -9.94 10.81
C LEU A 18 -10.56 -11.01 9.70
N PRO A 19 -11.09 -12.25 9.90
CA PRO A 19 -11.09 -13.25 8.83
C PRO A 19 -11.88 -12.79 7.60
N VAL A 20 -13.06 -12.21 7.77
CA VAL A 20 -13.88 -11.72 6.65
C VAL A 20 -13.15 -10.61 5.88
N SER A 21 -12.63 -9.61 6.60
CA SER A 21 -11.92 -8.49 5.98
C SER A 21 -10.65 -8.95 5.24
N TYR A 22 -9.84 -9.81 5.86
CA TYR A 22 -8.63 -10.33 5.22
C TYR A 22 -8.93 -11.28 4.06
N SER A 23 -10.03 -12.04 4.10
CA SER A 23 -10.47 -12.84 2.95
C SER A 23 -10.88 -11.97 1.77
N LEU A 24 -11.57 -10.86 2.01
CA LEU A 24 -11.89 -9.88 0.97
C LEU A 24 -10.63 -9.23 0.40
N VAL A 25 -9.68 -8.81 1.26
CA VAL A 25 -8.39 -8.26 0.81
C VAL A 25 -7.61 -9.31 0.01
N PHE A 26 -7.61 -10.56 0.43
CA PHE A 26 -6.94 -11.66 -0.30
C PHE A 26 -7.50 -11.82 -1.71
N VAL A 27 -8.80 -11.97 -1.85
CA VAL A 27 -9.45 -12.20 -3.16
C VAL A 27 -9.31 -10.98 -4.07
N LEU A 28 -9.65 -9.79 -3.56
CA LEU A 28 -9.61 -8.55 -4.36
C LEU A 28 -8.17 -8.12 -4.64
N GLY A 29 -7.28 -8.19 -3.65
CA GLY A 29 -5.88 -7.84 -3.79
C GLY A 29 -5.16 -8.72 -4.81
N LEU A 30 -5.38 -10.05 -4.75
CA LEU A 30 -4.83 -10.98 -5.72
C LEU A 30 -5.34 -10.70 -7.14
N ALA A 31 -6.65 -10.49 -7.30
CA ALA A 31 -7.26 -10.24 -8.60
C ALA A 31 -6.79 -8.91 -9.22
N LEU A 32 -6.79 -7.82 -8.43
CA LEU A 32 -6.46 -6.48 -8.93
C LEU A 32 -4.97 -6.32 -9.22
N ASN A 33 -4.09 -6.73 -8.30
CA ASN A 33 -2.65 -6.64 -8.47
C ASN A 33 -2.14 -7.64 -9.50
N GLY A 34 -2.66 -8.87 -9.52
CA GLY A 34 -2.38 -9.85 -10.56
C GLY A 34 -2.76 -9.34 -11.96
N THR A 35 -3.92 -8.71 -12.10
CA THR A 35 -4.35 -8.07 -13.36
C THR A 35 -3.42 -6.93 -13.75
N LEU A 36 -2.99 -6.09 -12.80
CA LEU A 36 -2.05 -5.00 -13.07
C LEU A 36 -0.71 -5.53 -13.58
N LEU A 37 -0.13 -6.53 -12.91
CA LEU A 37 1.13 -7.15 -13.35
C LEU A 37 0.98 -7.81 -14.73
N TRP A 38 -0.08 -8.57 -14.94
CA TRP A 38 -0.37 -9.16 -16.24
C TRP A 38 -0.43 -8.11 -17.34
N CYS A 39 -1.24 -7.06 -17.16
CA CYS A 39 -1.36 -5.97 -18.12
C CYS A 39 -0.03 -5.24 -18.38
N THR A 40 0.86 -5.19 -17.39
CA THR A 40 2.16 -4.53 -17.53
C THR A 40 3.18 -5.44 -18.23
N CYS A 41 3.21 -6.74 -17.91
CA CYS A 41 4.14 -7.72 -18.49
C CYS A 41 3.80 -8.06 -19.95
N CYS A 42 2.50 -8.19 -20.29
CA CYS A 42 2.08 -8.53 -21.67
C CYS A 42 2.33 -7.39 -22.67
N ARG A 43 2.77 -6.22 -22.22
CA ARG A 43 3.15 -5.11 -23.10
C ARG A 43 4.59 -5.20 -23.61
N ARG A 44 4.89 -6.20 -24.37
CA ARG A 44 6.25 -6.49 -24.89
C ARG A 44 6.87 -5.40 -25.79
N THR A 45 6.13 -4.38 -26.25
CA THR A 45 6.56 -3.48 -27.30
C THR A 45 6.69 -2.00 -26.91
N ARG A 46 6.45 -1.61 -25.66
CA ARG A 46 6.47 -0.19 -25.28
C ARG A 46 7.35 0.08 -24.06
N SER A 47 8.16 1.13 -24.14
CA SER A 47 8.99 1.62 -23.04
C SER A 47 8.14 1.89 -21.77
N TRP A 48 8.55 1.29 -20.66
CA TRP A 48 7.90 1.51 -19.35
C TRP A 48 8.08 2.95 -18.91
N SER A 49 6.99 3.63 -18.61
CA SER A 49 7.08 4.94 -17.98
C SER A 49 7.52 4.82 -16.51
N SER A 50 8.17 5.84 -15.96
CA SER A 50 8.57 5.89 -14.54
C SER A 50 7.40 5.58 -13.59
N THR A 51 6.22 6.14 -13.84
CA THR A 51 5.02 5.84 -13.05
C THR A 51 4.62 4.36 -13.15
N SER A 52 4.78 3.72 -14.33
CA SER A 52 4.48 2.29 -14.46
C SER A 52 5.45 1.44 -13.64
N ILE A 53 6.73 1.83 -13.56
CA ILE A 53 7.73 1.15 -12.75
C ILE A 53 7.33 1.18 -11.27
N TYR A 54 7.02 2.36 -10.73
CA TYR A 54 6.59 2.49 -9.32
C TYR A 54 5.34 1.66 -9.02
N MET A 55 4.32 1.72 -9.88
CA MET A 55 3.08 0.98 -9.69
C MET A 55 3.25 -0.55 -9.84
N THR A 56 4.20 -1.00 -10.65
CA THR A 56 4.52 -2.44 -10.75
C THR A 56 5.21 -2.93 -9.48
N ASN A 57 6.18 -2.16 -8.95
CA ASN A 57 6.82 -2.50 -7.68
C ASN A 57 5.84 -2.50 -6.52
N LEU A 58 4.92 -1.53 -6.50
CA LEU A 58 3.83 -1.46 -5.53
C LEU A 58 2.95 -2.73 -5.60
N ALA A 59 2.56 -3.15 -6.80
CA ALA A 59 1.78 -4.37 -6.98
C ALA A 59 2.53 -5.64 -6.56
N VAL A 60 3.86 -5.68 -6.70
CA VAL A 60 4.68 -6.77 -6.17
C VAL A 60 4.64 -6.79 -4.64
N ALA A 61 4.81 -5.64 -3.98
CA ALA A 61 4.72 -5.54 -2.52
C ALA A 61 3.33 -5.96 -2.01
N ASP A 62 2.26 -5.50 -2.68
CA ASP A 62 0.88 -5.88 -2.38
C ASP A 62 0.68 -7.40 -2.50
N LEU A 63 1.19 -8.05 -3.55
CA LEU A 63 1.06 -9.50 -3.74
C LEU A 63 1.84 -10.30 -2.70
N LEU A 64 3.04 -9.90 -2.31
CA LEU A 64 3.81 -10.55 -1.25
C LEU A 64 3.01 -10.56 0.06
N TYR A 65 2.38 -9.44 0.40
CA TYR A 65 1.51 -9.36 1.58
C TYR A 65 0.25 -10.20 1.42
N VAL A 66 -0.47 -10.08 0.31
CA VAL A 66 -1.71 -10.81 0.06
C VAL A 66 -1.49 -12.33 0.14
N LEU A 67 -0.38 -12.83 -0.40
CA LEU A 67 -0.01 -14.24 -0.31
C LEU A 67 0.33 -14.70 1.11
N SER A 68 0.68 -13.77 2.00
CA SER A 68 0.94 -14.08 3.42
C SER A 68 -0.33 -14.06 4.31
N LEU A 69 -1.50 -13.70 3.77
CA LEU A 69 -2.76 -13.59 4.53
C LEU A 69 -3.40 -14.92 4.96
N PRO A 70 -3.34 -16.03 4.19
CA PRO A 70 -4.06 -17.25 4.54
C PRO A 70 -3.78 -17.77 5.97
N PRO A 71 -2.54 -17.85 6.47
CA PRO A 71 -2.28 -18.24 7.86
C PRO A 71 -2.93 -17.31 8.88
N LEU A 72 -2.96 -16.00 8.62
CA LEU A 72 -3.62 -15.01 9.48
C LEU A 72 -5.14 -15.19 9.50
N ILE A 73 -5.75 -15.46 8.36
CA ILE A 73 -7.19 -15.72 8.25
C ILE A 73 -7.56 -16.92 9.11
N ILE A 74 -6.80 -18.02 8.98
CA ILE A 74 -7.03 -19.25 9.75
C ILE A 74 -6.83 -19.03 11.24
N SER A 75 -5.75 -18.34 11.63
CA SER A 75 -5.45 -18.06 13.04
C SER A 75 -6.56 -17.21 13.70
N ASN A 76 -6.96 -16.11 13.06
CA ASN A 76 -8.02 -15.25 13.60
C ASN A 76 -9.37 -15.98 13.71
N ALA A 77 -9.73 -16.81 12.72
CA ALA A 77 -10.95 -17.61 12.74
C ALA A 77 -10.95 -18.64 13.90
N ARG A 78 -9.76 -19.12 14.30
CA ARG A 78 -9.56 -20.05 15.40
C ARG A 78 -9.31 -19.37 16.76
N GLY A 79 -9.56 -18.08 16.88
CA GLY A 79 -9.38 -17.32 18.13
C GLY A 79 -7.93 -17.05 18.49
N ASP A 80 -7.14 -16.66 17.51
CA ASP A 80 -5.71 -16.35 17.59
C ASP A 80 -4.78 -17.56 17.77
N LEU A 81 -5.29 -18.80 17.69
CA LEU A 81 -4.46 -20.01 17.70
C LEU A 81 -3.51 -20.05 16.50
N TRP A 82 -2.21 -20.20 16.76
CA TRP A 82 -1.16 -20.18 15.74
C TRP A 82 -0.41 -21.53 15.65
N PRO A 83 -0.84 -22.45 14.79
CA PRO A 83 -0.18 -23.76 14.66
C PRO A 83 0.98 -23.79 13.64
N PHE A 84 1.36 -22.65 13.05
CA PHE A 84 2.24 -22.60 11.88
C PHE A 84 3.72 -22.36 12.18
N GLY A 85 4.11 -22.33 13.48
CA GLY A 85 5.48 -22.12 13.92
C GLY A 85 5.98 -20.67 13.86
N ASP A 86 7.18 -20.46 14.41
CA ASP A 86 7.74 -19.12 14.62
C ASP A 86 8.18 -18.43 13.31
N VAL A 87 8.78 -19.19 12.39
CA VAL A 87 9.26 -18.64 11.10
C VAL A 87 8.12 -18.04 10.30
N LEU A 88 6.96 -18.71 10.20
CA LEU A 88 5.84 -18.17 9.46
C LEU A 88 5.19 -16.99 10.21
N CYS A 89 5.18 -16.99 11.55
CA CYS A 89 4.74 -15.85 12.36
C CYS A 89 5.56 -14.60 12.03
N LYS A 90 6.89 -14.69 12.07
CA LYS A 90 7.82 -13.61 11.71
C LYS A 90 7.61 -13.14 10.26
N SER A 91 7.50 -14.08 9.33
CA SER A 91 7.34 -13.77 7.89
C SER A 91 6.05 -13.00 7.61
N VAL A 92 4.94 -13.40 8.20
CA VAL A 92 3.65 -12.71 8.00
C VAL A 92 3.68 -11.28 8.57
N ARG A 93 4.31 -11.08 9.73
CA ARG A 93 4.48 -9.74 10.31
C ARG A 93 5.40 -8.87 9.48
N PHE A 94 6.50 -9.44 9.00
CA PHE A 94 7.45 -8.77 8.12
C PHE A 94 6.78 -8.33 6.80
N PHE A 95 6.07 -9.22 6.10
CA PHE A 95 5.41 -8.88 4.84
C PHE A 95 4.28 -7.86 5.00
N PHE A 96 3.57 -7.88 6.11
CA PHE A 96 2.58 -6.84 6.42
C PHE A 96 3.23 -5.46 6.51
N LEU A 97 4.28 -5.31 7.31
CA LEU A 97 4.97 -4.03 7.48
C LEU A 97 5.71 -3.62 6.20
N LEU A 98 6.35 -4.57 5.51
CA LEU A 98 7.03 -4.31 4.24
C LEU A 98 6.06 -3.74 3.19
N ASN A 99 4.89 -4.35 3.04
CA ASN A 99 3.85 -3.83 2.16
C ASN A 99 3.41 -2.42 2.57
N LEU A 100 3.16 -2.21 3.86
CA LEU A 100 2.71 -0.93 4.40
C LEU A 100 3.71 0.19 4.08
N HIS A 101 5.00 0.00 4.39
CA HIS A 101 6.05 1.00 4.19
C HIS A 101 6.41 1.18 2.71
N CYS A 102 6.54 0.09 1.95
CA CYS A 102 6.72 0.17 0.50
C CYS A 102 5.59 0.96 -0.18
N SER A 103 4.34 0.72 0.22
CA SER A 103 3.19 1.44 -0.34
C SER A 103 3.29 2.93 -0.10
N MET A 104 3.58 3.37 1.12
CA MET A 104 3.72 4.79 1.45
C MET A 104 4.89 5.44 0.70
N MET A 105 6.05 4.79 0.64
CA MET A 105 7.23 5.29 -0.06
C MET A 105 7.02 5.35 -1.59
N PHE A 106 6.42 4.33 -2.21
CA PHE A 106 6.13 4.36 -3.65
C PHE A 106 5.07 5.41 -4.03
N LEU A 107 4.05 5.60 -3.21
CA LEU A 107 3.07 6.66 -3.41
C LEU A 107 3.70 8.05 -3.27
N ALA A 108 4.65 8.24 -2.35
CA ALA A 108 5.45 9.46 -2.26
C ALA A 108 6.32 9.66 -3.51
N CYS A 109 6.99 8.61 -4.02
CA CYS A 109 7.73 8.67 -5.29
C CYS A 109 6.86 9.09 -6.47
N VAL A 110 5.63 8.56 -6.55
CA VAL A 110 4.66 8.96 -7.58
C VAL A 110 4.30 10.46 -7.44
N SER A 111 4.10 10.93 -6.22
CA SER A 111 3.77 12.34 -5.94
C SER A 111 4.92 13.27 -6.32
N VAL A 112 6.16 12.95 -5.94
CA VAL A 112 7.36 13.69 -6.34
C VAL A 112 7.54 13.69 -7.86
N HIS A 113 7.37 12.54 -8.52
CA HIS A 113 7.46 12.44 -9.98
C HIS A 113 6.43 13.34 -10.69
N ARG A 114 5.21 13.46 -10.13
CA ARG A 114 4.17 14.36 -10.66
C ARG A 114 4.51 15.81 -10.40
N PHE A 115 4.94 16.13 -9.18
CA PHE A 115 5.37 17.46 -8.77
C PHE A 115 6.50 18.01 -9.68
N LEU A 116 7.55 17.23 -9.89
CA LEU A 116 8.66 17.61 -10.79
C LEU A 116 8.19 17.87 -12.22
N GLY A 117 7.20 17.14 -12.71
CA GLY A 117 6.66 17.33 -14.05
C GLY A 117 5.77 18.55 -14.21
N VAL A 118 5.16 19.04 -13.14
CA VAL A 118 4.24 20.19 -13.15
C VAL A 118 4.98 21.48 -12.81
N CYS A 119 5.79 21.44 -11.75
CA CYS A 119 6.44 22.64 -11.20
C CYS A 119 7.77 22.94 -11.88
N PHE A 120 8.57 21.92 -12.22
CA PHE A 120 9.92 22.05 -12.73
C PHE A 120 10.18 21.21 -13.98
N PRO A 121 9.41 21.37 -15.07
CA PRO A 121 9.51 20.49 -16.23
C PRO A 121 10.88 20.57 -16.93
N VAL A 122 11.48 21.74 -17.02
CA VAL A 122 12.79 21.98 -17.67
C VAL A 122 13.92 21.39 -16.84
N VAL A 123 13.96 21.72 -15.54
CA VAL A 123 15.00 21.21 -14.62
C VAL A 123 14.94 19.69 -14.50
N ALA A 124 13.73 19.14 -14.36
CA ALA A 124 13.52 17.68 -14.25
C ALA A 124 13.96 16.94 -15.53
N ALA A 125 13.84 17.56 -16.71
CA ALA A 125 14.35 17.02 -17.97
C ALA A 125 15.89 17.11 -18.04
N ALA A 126 16.46 18.26 -17.70
CA ALA A 126 17.92 18.52 -17.74
C ALA A 126 18.68 17.59 -16.79
N VAL A 127 18.20 17.40 -15.55
CA VAL A 127 18.82 16.52 -14.54
C VAL A 127 18.41 15.04 -14.69
N ARG A 128 17.63 14.70 -15.71
CA ARG A 128 17.14 13.34 -16.00
C ARG A 128 16.41 12.65 -14.84
N LEU A 129 15.83 13.43 -13.92
CA LEU A 129 15.11 12.89 -12.75
C LEU A 129 13.84 12.09 -13.11
N ARG A 130 13.33 12.24 -14.34
CA ARG A 130 12.12 11.57 -14.80
C ARG A 130 12.38 10.45 -15.80
N THR A 131 13.60 9.93 -15.83
CA THR A 131 13.99 8.84 -16.72
C THR A 131 13.59 7.48 -16.14
N ARG A 132 13.61 6.46 -16.99
CA ARG A 132 13.44 5.06 -16.56
C ARG A 132 14.54 4.63 -15.58
N ARG A 133 15.80 5.07 -15.80
CA ARG A 133 16.92 4.73 -14.90
C ARG A 133 16.71 5.30 -13.49
N SER A 134 16.31 6.57 -13.38
CA SER A 134 16.02 7.18 -12.08
C SER A 134 14.87 6.48 -11.35
N ALA A 135 13.83 6.04 -12.08
CA ALA A 135 12.73 5.30 -11.48
C ALA A 135 13.14 3.91 -10.98
N LEU A 136 14.01 3.22 -11.70
CA LEU A 136 14.55 1.93 -11.25
C LEU A 136 15.46 2.08 -10.03
N LEU A 137 16.36 3.06 -10.03
CA LEU A 137 17.19 3.37 -8.87
C LEU A 137 16.34 3.74 -7.63
N ALA A 138 15.38 4.66 -7.79
CA ALA A 138 14.47 5.01 -6.72
C ALA A 138 13.67 3.79 -6.20
N SER A 139 13.24 2.90 -7.09
CA SER A 139 12.56 1.67 -6.68
C SER A 139 13.46 0.74 -5.89
N GLY A 140 14.71 0.56 -6.31
CA GLY A 140 15.70 -0.22 -5.56
C GLY A 140 15.98 0.37 -4.18
N THR A 141 16.11 1.71 -4.10
CA THR A 141 16.28 2.44 -2.83
C THR A 141 15.09 2.23 -1.90
N VAL A 142 13.85 2.32 -2.41
CA VAL A 142 12.63 2.08 -1.61
C VAL A 142 12.63 0.67 -1.03
N TRP A 143 12.91 -0.37 -1.85
CA TRP A 143 12.95 -1.74 -1.37
C TRP A 143 14.02 -1.95 -0.29
N PHE A 144 15.22 -1.39 -0.51
CA PHE A 144 16.32 -1.47 0.45
C PHE A 144 15.99 -0.77 1.76
N LEU A 145 15.51 0.48 1.71
CA LEU A 145 15.16 1.26 2.91
C LEU A 145 14.02 0.60 3.68
N ALA A 146 12.95 0.19 3.00
CA ALA A 146 11.82 -0.49 3.64
C ALA A 146 12.26 -1.80 4.30
N ALA A 147 13.06 -2.63 3.62
CA ALA A 147 13.56 -3.88 4.19
C ALA A 147 14.50 -3.66 5.40
N ALA A 148 15.40 -2.67 5.31
CA ALA A 148 16.30 -2.31 6.40
C ALA A 148 15.55 -1.78 7.62
N GLU A 149 14.59 -0.89 7.41
CA GLU A 149 13.74 -0.29 8.45
C GLU A 149 12.92 -1.36 9.20
N ILE A 150 12.43 -2.37 8.49
CA ILE A 150 11.51 -3.38 9.03
C ILE A 150 12.24 -4.61 9.55
N SER A 151 13.51 -4.82 9.16
CA SER A 151 14.28 -6.01 9.58
C SER A 151 14.27 -6.28 11.11
N PRO A 152 14.30 -5.28 12.02
CA PRO A 152 14.22 -5.54 13.45
C PRO A 152 12.91 -6.22 13.88
N THR A 153 11.83 -6.12 13.08
CA THR A 153 10.57 -6.83 13.36
C THR A 153 10.77 -8.34 13.45
N LEU A 154 11.75 -8.90 12.73
CA LEU A 154 12.08 -10.34 12.79
C LEU A 154 12.64 -10.77 14.14
N LEU A 155 13.17 -9.82 14.93
CA LEU A 155 13.64 -10.05 16.30
C LEU A 155 12.50 -9.91 17.30
N PHE A 156 11.59 -8.96 17.10
CA PHE A 156 10.49 -8.67 18.00
C PHE A 156 9.28 -9.60 17.82
N ALA A 157 8.94 -9.95 16.59
CA ALA A 157 7.86 -10.87 16.30
C ALA A 157 8.29 -12.31 16.61
N HIS A 158 7.49 -13.01 17.39
CA HIS A 158 7.71 -14.42 17.75
C HIS A 158 6.41 -15.07 18.20
N THR A 159 6.42 -16.38 18.26
CA THR A 159 5.34 -17.16 18.88
C THR A 159 5.52 -17.24 20.38
N GLY A 160 4.44 -17.32 21.13
CA GLY A 160 4.46 -17.54 22.56
C GLY A 160 3.15 -18.13 23.05
N GLU A 161 3.09 -18.51 24.31
CA GLU A 161 1.91 -19.12 24.91
C GLU A 161 1.12 -18.12 25.75
N ILE A 162 -0.19 -18.08 25.53
CA ILE A 162 -1.16 -17.36 26.35
C ILE A 162 -2.30 -18.34 26.66
N ASN A 163 -2.58 -18.59 27.95
CA ASN A 163 -3.64 -19.50 28.40
C ASN A 163 -3.55 -20.91 27.73
N ASN A 164 -2.37 -21.49 27.68
CA ASN A 164 -2.05 -22.78 27.06
C ASN A 164 -2.35 -22.83 25.54
N MET A 165 -2.45 -21.68 24.88
CA MET A 165 -2.58 -21.59 23.43
C MET A 165 -1.35 -20.90 22.84
N THR A 166 -0.77 -21.51 21.80
CA THR A 166 0.29 -20.86 21.03
C THR A 166 -0.30 -19.73 20.20
N VAL A 167 0.21 -18.50 20.36
CA VAL A 167 -0.20 -17.30 19.63
C VAL A 167 1.00 -16.67 18.91
N CYS A 168 0.74 -16.01 17.80
CA CYS A 168 1.74 -15.21 17.09
C CYS A 168 1.62 -13.76 17.53
N PHE A 169 2.58 -13.26 18.32
CA PHE A 169 2.59 -11.86 18.76
C PHE A 169 2.72 -10.91 17.56
N GLU A 170 1.99 -9.83 17.62
CA GLU A 170 1.91 -8.89 16.51
C GLU A 170 3.07 -7.91 16.47
N MET A 171 3.45 -7.39 17.62
CA MET A 171 4.54 -6.43 17.80
C MET A 171 5.69 -7.08 18.55
N THR A 172 5.44 -7.45 19.80
CA THR A 172 6.38 -8.17 20.67
C THR A 172 5.62 -8.79 21.85
N ASN A 173 6.32 -9.59 22.65
CA ASN A 173 5.78 -10.07 23.92
C ASN A 173 5.47 -8.88 24.85
N PRO A 174 4.38 -8.92 25.62
CA PRO A 174 4.03 -7.89 26.58
C PRO A 174 5.18 -7.46 27.52
N ARG A 175 6.06 -8.37 27.90
CA ARG A 175 7.23 -8.08 28.78
C ARG A 175 8.31 -7.22 28.10
N ASN A 176 8.42 -7.27 26.77
CA ASN A 176 9.47 -6.58 26.01
C ASN A 176 8.96 -5.29 25.36
N PHE A 177 7.79 -4.81 25.77
CA PHE A 177 7.14 -3.69 25.11
C PHE A 177 7.93 -2.38 25.26
N GLY A 178 8.58 -2.15 26.41
CA GLY A 178 9.46 -0.98 26.61
C GLY A 178 10.64 -0.92 25.64
N VAL A 179 11.21 -2.09 25.28
CA VAL A 179 12.30 -2.17 24.29
C VAL A 179 11.76 -1.98 22.85
N TYR A 180 10.53 -2.42 22.58
CA TYR A 180 9.88 -2.26 21.29
C TYR A 180 9.42 -0.82 21.03
N PHE A 181 9.07 -0.06 22.05
CA PHE A 181 8.47 1.27 21.97
C PHE A 181 9.25 2.25 21.09
N PRO A 182 10.58 2.49 21.32
CA PRO A 182 11.34 3.41 20.48
C PRO A 182 11.40 2.97 19.02
N TYR A 183 11.49 1.67 18.75
CA TYR A 183 11.40 1.13 17.40
C TYR A 183 10.01 1.36 16.78
N GLY A 184 8.95 1.17 17.56
CA GLY A 184 7.58 1.45 17.13
C GLY A 184 7.35 2.91 16.73
N LEU A 185 7.93 3.86 17.50
CA LEU A 185 7.92 5.30 17.17
C LEU A 185 8.75 5.62 15.93
N PHE A 186 9.94 5.03 15.81
CA PHE A 186 10.76 5.17 14.61
C PHE A 186 9.98 4.77 13.35
N LEU A 187 9.27 3.64 13.35
CA LEU A 187 8.42 3.21 12.26
C LEU A 187 7.28 4.20 11.96
N ALA A 188 6.69 4.82 12.99
CA ALA A 188 5.64 5.80 12.80
C ALA A 188 6.17 7.11 12.18
N ILE A 189 7.36 7.55 12.57
CA ILE A 189 7.97 8.78 12.06
C ILE A 189 8.52 8.57 10.65
N VAL A 190 9.43 7.62 10.47
CA VAL A 190 10.15 7.42 9.20
C VAL A 190 9.25 6.75 8.16
N GLY A 191 8.49 5.74 8.56
CA GLY A 191 7.66 4.98 7.64
C GLY A 191 6.36 5.68 7.24
N PHE A 192 5.76 6.51 8.12
CA PHE A 192 4.50 7.18 7.83
C PHE A 192 4.63 8.71 7.73
N LEU A 193 5.13 9.39 8.78
CA LEU A 193 5.07 10.85 8.85
C LEU A 193 5.92 11.51 7.76
N VAL A 194 7.13 11.00 7.50
CA VAL A 194 8.02 11.52 6.44
C VAL A 194 7.40 11.38 5.05
N PRO A 195 6.94 10.21 4.58
CA PRO A 195 6.24 10.08 3.30
C PRO A 195 4.97 10.95 3.22
N PHE A 196 4.21 11.07 4.31
CA PHE A 196 3.02 11.90 4.36
C PHE A 196 3.35 13.39 4.13
N ILE A 197 4.35 13.94 4.82
CA ILE A 197 4.81 15.32 4.63
C ILE A 197 5.26 15.55 3.18
N ILE A 198 5.99 14.61 2.58
CA ILE A 198 6.40 14.69 1.17
C ILE A 198 5.17 14.79 0.24
N VAL A 199 4.16 13.96 0.44
CA VAL A 199 2.94 13.98 -0.39
C VAL A 199 2.19 15.30 -0.23
N VAL A 200 2.01 15.79 1.01
CA VAL A 200 1.32 17.06 1.30
C VAL A 200 2.07 18.24 0.66
N THR A 201 3.38 18.32 0.83
CA THR A 201 4.20 19.40 0.24
C THR A 201 4.16 19.38 -1.28
N CYS A 202 4.22 18.21 -1.92
CA CYS A 202 4.05 18.06 -3.37
C CYS A 202 2.68 18.56 -3.83
N TYR A 203 1.60 18.21 -3.12
CA TYR A 203 0.24 18.62 -3.44
C TYR A 203 0.07 20.14 -3.30
N CYS A 204 0.45 20.70 -2.15
CA CYS A 204 0.34 22.15 -1.89
C CYS A 204 1.15 22.99 -2.90
N SER A 205 2.36 22.55 -3.23
CA SER A 205 3.22 23.24 -4.21
C SER A 205 2.62 23.19 -5.62
N MET A 206 2.08 22.05 -6.04
CA MET A 206 1.38 21.95 -7.32
C MET A 206 0.15 22.86 -7.36
N MET A 207 -0.63 22.91 -6.28
CA MET A 207 -1.80 23.81 -6.19
C MET A 207 -1.40 25.28 -6.34
N LYS A 208 -0.35 25.74 -5.64
CA LYS A 208 0.15 27.12 -5.74
C LYS A 208 0.55 27.47 -7.18
N VAL A 209 1.34 26.61 -7.84
CA VAL A 209 1.76 26.83 -9.23
C VAL A 209 0.57 26.84 -10.19
N LEU A 210 -0.44 26.03 -9.93
CA LEU A 210 -1.66 25.99 -10.75
C LEU A 210 -2.49 27.25 -10.60
N SER A 211 -2.72 27.69 -9.39
CA SER A 211 -3.50 28.90 -9.07
C SER A 211 -2.88 30.13 -9.72
N SER A 212 -1.55 30.28 -9.62
CA SER A 212 -0.84 31.43 -10.22
C SER A 212 -0.87 31.46 -11.76
N ARG A 213 -0.90 30.29 -12.40
CA ARG A 213 -0.96 30.21 -13.90
C ARG A 213 -2.36 30.37 -14.47
N THR A 214 -3.41 30.19 -13.68
CA THR A 214 -4.80 30.35 -14.16
C THR A 214 -5.14 31.81 -14.39
N ALA A 215 -4.46 32.75 -13.74
CA ALA A 215 -4.66 34.19 -13.87
C ALA A 215 -4.12 34.80 -15.19
N GLY A 216 -3.38 34.03 -16.01
CA GLY A 216 -2.64 34.63 -17.16
C GLY A 216 -2.64 33.89 -18.50
N SER A 217 -3.40 32.81 -18.76
CA SER A 217 -3.26 32.09 -20.03
C SER A 217 -4.50 31.36 -20.55
N ILE A 218 -4.94 31.72 -21.75
CA ILE A 218 -6.04 31.13 -22.53
C ILE A 218 -5.49 30.00 -23.44
N SER A 219 -4.96 28.92 -22.88
CA SER A 219 -4.58 27.75 -23.69
C SER A 219 -5.11 26.46 -23.11
N ASN A 220 -6.00 25.79 -23.82
CA ASN A 220 -6.78 24.63 -23.34
C ASN A 220 -6.00 23.30 -23.27
N SER A 221 -4.87 23.15 -23.93
CA SER A 221 -4.15 21.87 -24.07
C SER A 221 -3.32 21.47 -22.82
N PRO A 222 -2.56 22.36 -22.15
CA PRO A 222 -1.83 22.02 -20.94
C PRO A 222 -2.74 21.84 -19.70
N ALA A 223 -3.94 22.43 -19.68
CA ALA A 223 -4.86 22.35 -18.56
C ALA A 223 -5.33 20.92 -18.25
N LEU A 224 -5.62 20.11 -19.27
CA LEU A 224 -6.11 18.73 -19.08
C LEU A 224 -5.04 17.81 -18.44
N MET A 225 -3.78 17.91 -18.87
CA MET A 225 -2.68 17.12 -18.28
C MET A 225 -2.38 17.57 -16.85
N ARG A 226 -2.50 18.83 -16.57
CA ARG A 226 -2.34 19.49 -15.29
C ARG A 226 -3.37 19.01 -14.28
N ASN A 227 -4.66 19.09 -14.62
CA ASN A 227 -5.75 18.63 -13.76
C ASN A 227 -5.66 17.13 -13.46
N ARG A 228 -5.18 16.33 -14.41
CA ARG A 228 -4.98 14.90 -14.23
C ARG A 228 -3.83 14.58 -13.26
N SER A 229 -2.74 15.34 -13.29
CA SER A 229 -1.63 15.18 -12.35
C SER A 229 -2.06 15.54 -10.93
N LEU A 230 -2.78 16.63 -10.78
CA LEU A 230 -3.34 17.07 -9.51
C LEU A 230 -4.32 16.05 -8.93
N SER A 231 -5.26 15.57 -9.75
CA SER A 231 -6.21 14.53 -9.36
C SER A 231 -5.50 13.24 -8.88
N THR A 232 -4.39 12.87 -9.51
CA THR A 232 -3.61 11.69 -9.07
C THR A 232 -3.02 11.91 -7.67
N VAL A 233 -2.42 13.06 -7.41
CA VAL A 233 -1.79 13.34 -6.11
C VAL A 233 -2.85 13.56 -5.02
N LEU A 234 -3.99 14.17 -5.38
CA LEU A 234 -5.13 14.25 -4.46
C LEU A 234 -5.63 12.86 -4.05
N LEU A 235 -5.76 11.93 -5.00
CA LEU A 235 -6.16 10.55 -4.69
C LEU A 235 -5.12 9.85 -3.80
N VAL A 236 -3.82 10.07 -4.04
CA VAL A 236 -2.76 9.56 -3.15
C VAL A 236 -2.92 10.14 -1.75
N LEU A 237 -3.14 11.45 -1.63
CA LEU A 237 -3.35 12.10 -0.34
C LEU A 237 -4.58 11.55 0.40
N LEU A 238 -5.68 11.31 -0.33
CA LEU A 238 -6.88 10.68 0.24
C LEU A 238 -6.59 9.26 0.77
N VAL A 239 -5.81 8.46 0.06
CA VAL A 239 -5.38 7.13 0.54
C VAL A 239 -4.55 7.27 1.82
N PHE A 240 -3.62 8.22 1.89
CA PHE A 240 -2.86 8.48 3.12
C PHE A 240 -3.76 8.84 4.30
N VAL A 241 -4.71 9.76 4.09
CA VAL A 241 -5.59 10.23 5.16
C VAL A 241 -6.60 9.18 5.60
N LEU A 242 -7.19 8.44 4.66
CA LEU A 242 -8.29 7.51 4.94
C LEU A 242 -7.83 6.09 5.30
N CYS A 243 -6.76 5.60 4.66
CA CYS A 243 -6.29 4.23 4.89
C CYS A 243 -5.15 4.18 5.90
N PHE A 244 -4.11 5.03 5.75
CA PHE A 244 -2.92 4.94 6.60
C PHE A 244 -3.05 5.77 7.88
N GLY A 245 -3.60 6.99 7.83
CA GLY A 245 -3.66 7.92 8.96
C GLY A 245 -4.29 7.31 10.20
N PRO A 246 -5.56 6.81 10.15
CA PRO A 246 -6.22 6.27 11.32
C PRO A 246 -5.49 5.08 11.95
N TYR A 247 -4.92 4.20 11.12
CA TYR A 247 -4.13 3.07 11.59
C TYR A 247 -2.87 3.52 12.35
N HIS A 248 -2.09 4.47 11.79
CA HIS A 248 -0.87 4.96 12.43
C HIS A 248 -1.17 5.73 13.71
N VAL A 249 -2.22 6.53 13.73
CA VAL A 249 -2.68 7.22 14.95
C VAL A 249 -3.07 6.21 16.01
N ALA A 250 -3.96 5.26 15.70
CA ALA A 250 -4.40 4.25 16.66
C ALA A 250 -3.24 3.38 17.16
N ARG A 251 -2.30 3.00 16.28
CA ARG A 251 -1.09 2.25 16.64
C ARG A 251 -0.19 3.06 17.56
N THR A 252 0.02 4.33 17.28
CA THR A 252 0.88 5.20 18.09
C THR A 252 0.27 5.42 19.47
N VAL A 253 -1.03 5.71 19.55
CA VAL A 253 -1.74 5.83 20.84
C VAL A 253 -1.65 4.52 21.64
N TYR A 254 -1.82 3.37 20.98
CA TYR A 254 -1.66 2.06 21.63
C TYR A 254 -0.24 1.86 22.19
N LEU A 255 0.81 2.31 21.47
CA LEU A 255 2.19 2.24 21.95
C LEU A 255 2.39 3.04 23.23
N PHE A 256 1.89 4.27 23.30
CA PHE A 256 1.99 5.13 24.48
C PHE A 256 1.21 4.57 25.66
N VAL A 257 -0.06 4.23 25.47
CA VAL A 257 -0.90 3.67 26.55
C VAL A 257 -0.33 2.39 27.11
N ARG A 258 0.32 1.58 26.27
CA ARG A 258 0.90 0.29 26.72
C ARG A 258 2.16 0.47 27.57
N VAL A 259 2.89 1.57 27.42
CA VAL A 259 4.14 1.83 28.16
C VAL A 259 3.90 2.69 29.40
N ASP A 260 3.06 3.74 29.30
CA ASP A 260 2.93 4.77 30.32
C ASP A 260 1.81 4.52 31.33
N VAL A 261 0.82 3.68 31.01
CA VAL A 261 -0.34 3.50 31.88
C VAL A 261 -0.33 2.14 32.56
N PRO A 262 0.11 2.07 33.83
CA PRO A 262 -0.17 0.91 34.64
C PRO A 262 -1.67 0.87 34.97
N ALA A 263 -2.36 -0.15 34.47
CA ALA A 263 -3.62 -0.66 35.05
C ALA A 263 -4.97 -0.03 34.70
N ASP A 264 -5.14 0.89 33.77
CA ASP A 264 -6.48 1.15 33.24
C ASP A 264 -6.81 0.16 32.12
N CYS A 265 -7.35 -1.01 32.51
CA CYS A 265 -7.75 -2.06 31.58
C CYS A 265 -8.81 -1.60 30.58
N GLN A 266 -9.67 -0.67 30.96
CA GLN A 266 -10.72 -0.14 30.12
C GLN A 266 -10.12 0.69 28.95
N LEU A 267 -9.21 1.61 29.28
CA LEU A 267 -8.53 2.43 28.27
C LEU A 267 -7.70 1.57 27.32
N LEU A 268 -6.94 0.60 27.87
CA LEU A 268 -6.13 -0.31 27.08
C LEU A 268 -6.98 -1.15 26.10
N ASP A 269 -8.15 -1.62 26.54
CA ASP A 269 -9.06 -2.42 25.71
C ASP A 269 -9.63 -1.57 24.56
N VAL A 270 -10.12 -0.36 24.82
CA VAL A 270 -10.66 0.57 23.82
C VAL A 270 -9.60 0.91 22.76
N VAL A 271 -8.39 1.25 23.19
CA VAL A 271 -7.30 1.62 22.28
C VAL A 271 -6.83 0.41 21.47
N MET A 272 -6.76 -0.78 22.06
CA MET A 272 -6.42 -2.02 21.37
C MET A 272 -7.49 -2.42 20.36
N ILE A 273 -8.78 -2.29 20.70
CA ILE A 273 -9.89 -2.50 19.77
C ILE A 273 -9.77 -1.55 18.58
N SER A 274 -9.58 -0.25 18.84
CA SER A 274 -9.39 0.76 17.80
C SER A 274 -8.26 0.37 16.84
N TYR A 275 -7.08 0.05 17.37
CA TYR A 275 -5.93 -0.39 16.57
C TYR A 275 -6.27 -1.63 15.71
N LYS A 276 -6.95 -2.63 16.28
CA LYS A 276 -7.32 -3.87 15.57
C LYS A 276 -8.38 -3.65 14.49
N VAL A 277 -9.29 -2.71 14.68
CA VAL A 277 -10.31 -2.33 13.67
C VAL A 277 -9.68 -1.60 12.49
N TRP A 278 -8.72 -0.70 12.73
CA TRP A 278 -8.06 0.04 11.65
C TRP A 278 -7.06 -0.80 10.86
N LYS A 279 -6.61 -1.93 11.38
CA LYS A 279 -5.67 -2.81 10.69
C LYS A 279 -6.21 -3.45 9.41
N PRO A 280 -7.43 -4.00 9.35
CA PRO A 280 -8.04 -4.37 8.07
C PRO A 280 -8.22 -3.20 7.11
N VAL A 281 -8.59 -2.02 7.61
CA VAL A 281 -8.78 -0.82 6.77
C VAL A 281 -7.50 -0.44 6.06
N VAL A 282 -6.37 -0.43 6.77
CA VAL A 282 -5.07 -0.17 6.13
C VAL A 282 -4.69 -1.28 5.14
N SER A 283 -5.11 -2.52 5.35
CA SER A 283 -4.86 -3.63 4.43
C SER A 283 -5.60 -3.48 3.10
N PHE A 284 -6.73 -2.76 3.06
CA PHE A 284 -7.45 -2.45 1.82
C PHE A 284 -6.67 -1.51 0.88
N ASN A 285 -5.55 -0.91 1.32
CA ASN A 285 -4.67 -0.14 0.44
C ASN A 285 -4.22 -0.98 -0.76
N CYS A 286 -3.97 -2.29 -0.57
CA CYS A 286 -3.63 -3.23 -1.64
C CYS A 286 -4.67 -3.27 -2.76
N CYS A 287 -5.93 -3.02 -2.43
CA CYS A 287 -7.02 -2.94 -3.41
C CYS A 287 -7.13 -1.55 -4.04
N ALA A 288 -6.80 -0.49 -3.28
CA ALA A 288 -6.85 0.89 -3.75
C ALA A 288 -5.70 1.22 -4.73
N ASN A 289 -4.50 0.70 -4.49
CA ASN A 289 -3.30 0.96 -5.29
C ASN A 289 -3.47 0.66 -6.79
N PRO A 290 -3.99 -0.50 -7.24
CA PRO A 290 -4.25 -0.75 -8.65
C PRO A 290 -5.28 0.19 -9.25
N LEU A 291 -6.27 0.63 -8.46
CA LEU A 291 -7.28 1.59 -8.94
C LEU A 291 -6.65 2.95 -9.25
N LEU A 292 -5.69 3.42 -8.44
CA LEU A 292 -4.91 4.64 -8.72
C LEU A 292 -4.18 4.55 -10.07
N TYR A 293 -3.63 3.36 -10.38
CA TYR A 293 -2.96 3.13 -11.66
C TYR A 293 -3.88 3.25 -12.85
N PHE A 294 -5.07 2.66 -12.80
CA PHE A 294 -6.04 2.70 -13.88
C PHE A 294 -6.72 4.07 -13.99
N TRP A 295 -6.96 4.75 -12.87
CA TRP A 295 -7.59 6.08 -12.84
C TRP A 295 -6.72 7.15 -13.49
N GLY A 296 -5.42 7.12 -13.26
CA GLY A 296 -4.47 8.15 -13.75
C GLY A 296 -4.26 8.22 -15.26
N SER A 297 -4.87 7.34 -16.10
CA SER A 297 -4.65 7.33 -17.53
C SER A 297 -5.86 6.80 -18.33
N HIS A 298 -6.42 7.65 -19.22
CA HIS A 298 -7.51 7.27 -20.13
C HIS A 298 -7.15 6.06 -21.02
N ARG A 299 -5.91 6.00 -21.52
CA ARG A 299 -5.39 4.86 -22.29
C ARG A 299 -5.45 3.55 -21.48
N ARG A 300 -5.14 3.61 -20.17
CA ARG A 300 -5.14 2.44 -19.30
C ARG A 300 -6.56 1.96 -18.98
N ARG A 301 -7.51 2.91 -18.82
CA ARG A 301 -8.95 2.58 -18.69
C ARG A 301 -9.48 1.90 -19.95
N GLN A 302 -9.16 2.40 -21.14
CA GLN A 302 -9.57 1.78 -22.40
C GLN A 302 -9.01 0.35 -22.53
N GLN A 303 -7.78 0.12 -22.10
CA GLN A 303 -7.15 -1.19 -22.13
C GLN A 303 -7.76 -2.17 -21.14
N LEU A 304 -8.10 -1.72 -19.93
CA LEU A 304 -8.83 -2.53 -18.96
C LEU A 304 -10.21 -2.91 -19.53
N ARG A 305 -10.92 -1.95 -20.14
CA ARG A 305 -12.21 -2.20 -20.82
C ARG A 305 -12.07 -3.19 -21.97
N ALA A 306 -11.07 -3.01 -22.84
CA ALA A 306 -10.80 -3.94 -23.94
C ALA A 306 -10.48 -5.35 -23.44
N TRP A 307 -9.70 -5.48 -22.36
CA TRP A 307 -9.40 -6.77 -21.76
C TRP A 307 -10.64 -7.43 -21.12
N LEU A 308 -11.46 -6.66 -20.41
CA LEU A 308 -12.75 -7.16 -19.86
C LEU A 308 -13.71 -7.58 -20.95
N CYS A 309 -13.82 -6.84 -22.05
CA CYS A 309 -14.63 -7.19 -23.22
C CYS A 309 -14.10 -8.46 -23.91
N TRP A 310 -12.77 -8.60 -24.07
CA TRP A 310 -12.15 -9.79 -24.64
C TRP A 310 -12.39 -11.04 -23.79
N ARG A 311 -12.28 -10.91 -22.45
CA ARG A 311 -12.58 -11.99 -21.51
C ARG A 311 -14.05 -12.39 -21.54
N LYS A 312 -14.95 -11.43 -21.73
CA LYS A 312 -16.39 -11.68 -21.91
C LYS A 312 -16.68 -12.42 -23.23
N LYS A 313 -16.02 -12.02 -24.34
CA LYS A 313 -16.11 -12.72 -25.63
C LYS A 313 -15.61 -14.15 -25.57
N ARG A 314 -14.49 -14.43 -24.89
CA ARG A 314 -13.99 -15.81 -24.70
C ARG A 314 -14.93 -16.70 -23.88
N ARG A 315 -15.68 -16.13 -22.93
CA ARG A 315 -16.67 -16.89 -22.16
C ARG A 315 -17.95 -17.22 -22.95
N VAL A 316 -18.26 -16.39 -23.93
CA VAL A 316 -19.50 -16.52 -24.73
C VAL A 316 -19.26 -17.35 -25.99
N GLN A 317 -18.03 -17.42 -26.52
CA GLN A 317 -17.68 -18.24 -27.70
C GLN A 317 -16.32 -18.91 -27.49
N PRO A 318 -16.25 -20.12 -26.94
CA PRO A 318 -15.04 -20.92 -26.97
C PRO A 318 -14.84 -21.48 -28.38
N GLY A 319 -14.03 -20.83 -29.25
CA GLY A 319 -13.63 -21.52 -30.50
C GLY A 319 -13.27 -20.67 -31.71
N VAL A 320 -13.35 -19.36 -31.71
CA VAL A 320 -12.96 -18.57 -32.90
C VAL A 320 -11.89 -17.53 -32.56
N CYS A 321 -10.65 -17.85 -32.87
CA CYS A 321 -9.55 -16.89 -32.97
C CYS A 321 -9.55 -16.28 -34.38
N VAL A 322 -10.19 -15.13 -34.59
CA VAL A 322 -9.95 -14.31 -35.78
C VAL A 322 -8.95 -13.23 -35.38
N VAL A 323 -7.74 -13.37 -35.91
CA VAL A 323 -6.71 -12.33 -35.91
C VAL A 323 -7.07 -11.36 -37.03
N GLU A 324 -7.74 -10.26 -36.76
CA GLU A 324 -7.82 -9.14 -37.68
C GLU A 324 -6.46 -8.41 -37.72
N VAL A 325 -5.66 -8.78 -38.72
CA VAL A 325 -4.52 -8.01 -39.17
C VAL A 325 -5.08 -6.81 -39.93
N GLY A 326 -5.05 -5.63 -39.32
CA GLY A 326 -5.44 -4.37 -39.97
C GLY A 326 -4.52 -4.08 -41.14
N SER A 327 -4.96 -4.35 -42.34
CA SER A 327 -4.34 -3.88 -43.60
C SER A 327 -4.48 -2.37 -43.67
N ARG A 328 -3.40 -1.62 -43.52
CA ARG A 328 -3.28 -0.25 -43.97
C ARG A 328 -3.18 -0.26 -45.48
N ASN A 329 -4.28 0.00 -46.20
CA ASN A 329 -4.22 0.37 -47.60
C ASN A 329 -3.45 1.70 -47.70
N ARG A 330 -2.26 1.65 -48.29
CA ARG A 330 -1.63 2.75 -48.97
C ARG A 330 -2.27 2.78 -50.39
N THR A 331 -3.19 3.71 -50.63
CA THR A 331 -3.49 4.15 -51.98
C THR A 331 -2.68 5.41 -52.22
N GLY A 332 -1.72 5.31 -53.13
CA GLY A 332 -1.04 6.45 -53.70
C GLY A 332 -1.93 7.15 -54.71
N GLY A 333 -1.68 8.41 -54.93
CA GLY A 333 -2.22 9.35 -55.89
C GLY A 333 -1.55 10.68 -55.68
#